data_8240f8589558417793e31d2c90ed58a6
#
_entry.id   8240f8589558417793e31d2c90ed58a6
#
_cell.length_a   1.000
_cell.length_b   1.000
_cell.length_c   1.000
_cell.angle_alpha   90.00
_cell.angle_beta   90.00
_cell.angle_gamma   90.00
#
_symmetry.space_group_name_H-M   'P 1'
#
loop_
_entity.id
_entity.type
_entity.pdbx_description
1 polymer ?
#
loop_
_entity_poly.entity_id
_entity_poly.type
_entity_poly.pdbx_seq_one_letter_code
_entity_poly.pdbx_strand_id
1 'polypeptide(L)'
;TDNSFSITYKESKPSGGINFEGLCDRERTVAQSSGMVTFTFSNIRSDIKLAYTEEYMEIGYYFYDDGKFGSDYKDGNTIGIIYKIGKHATDDIANYAGSKLEDNIRGYVVALKDEVNDEDDTFQWRTGTDSQGLSGDDYPENGVGDGKTTKYLGYPNTKYLIAKAREKGIEVPAASASTSKDAPENTSGWYLPSHTQLKDLAVLANASYLNYIPLNGTYWDSSFDGGNTNAYVVNFNANGAIGSTIFWEPVGNEHKVRLILTF
;
A
#
# COMPACT_ATOMS: atom_id res chain seq x y z
N THR A 1 26.18 -24.72 -37.76
CA THR A 1 26.61 -24.57 -36.38
C THR A 1 25.46 -23.91 -35.62
N ASP A 2 24.89 -24.66 -34.67
CA ASP A 2 23.82 -24.18 -33.77
C ASP A 2 24.39 -23.11 -32.89
N ASN A 3 24.08 -21.83 -33.15
CA ASN A 3 24.41 -20.74 -32.28
C ASN A 3 23.40 -20.74 -31.13
N SER A 4 23.80 -21.29 -30.00
CA SER A 4 22.99 -21.26 -28.78
C SER A 4 23.81 -20.81 -27.60
N PHE A 5 23.17 -20.14 -26.65
CA PHE A 5 23.76 -19.86 -25.36
C PHE A 5 22.70 -20.00 -24.25
N SER A 6 23.14 -20.27 -23.06
CA SER A 6 22.29 -20.35 -21.89
C SER A 6 22.74 -19.37 -20.84
N ILE A 7 21.77 -18.72 -20.20
CA ILE A 7 22.00 -17.87 -19.02
C ILE A 7 21.29 -18.54 -17.86
N THR A 8 22.04 -18.75 -16.80
CA THR A 8 21.52 -19.29 -15.56
C THR A 8 21.75 -18.29 -14.45
N TYR A 9 20.72 -18.00 -13.68
CA TYR A 9 20.83 -17.15 -12.50
C TYR A 9 20.13 -17.79 -11.28
N LYS A 10 20.56 -17.42 -10.11
CA LYS A 10 19.92 -17.89 -8.87
C LYS A 10 18.66 -17.06 -8.62
N GLU A 11 17.52 -17.73 -8.58
CA GLU A 11 16.27 -17.09 -8.24
C GLU A 11 16.23 -16.80 -6.75
N SER A 12 16.50 -15.55 -6.38
CA SER A 12 16.40 -15.12 -4.98
C SER A 12 15.02 -14.60 -4.58
N LYS A 13 14.10 -14.53 -5.47
CA LYS A 13 12.62 -14.33 -5.44
C LYS A 13 12.17 -13.57 -6.70
N PRO A 14 11.06 -13.94 -7.29
CA PRO A 14 10.68 -13.41 -8.61
C PRO A 14 9.84 -12.14 -8.47
N SER A 15 10.39 -11.03 -8.85
CA SER A 15 9.59 -9.86 -9.26
C SER A 15 10.20 -9.11 -10.43
N GLY A 16 11.37 -9.51 -10.88
CA GLY A 16 12.02 -8.94 -12.06
C GLY A 16 11.81 -9.80 -13.31
N GLY A 17 11.69 -9.17 -14.46
CA GLY A 17 11.67 -9.81 -15.75
C GLY A 17 13.02 -9.71 -16.44
N ILE A 18 13.48 -10.77 -17.11
CA ILE A 18 14.53 -10.64 -18.10
C ILE A 18 13.88 -10.19 -19.40
N ASN A 19 14.19 -8.96 -19.80
CA ASN A 19 13.83 -8.45 -21.10
C ASN A 19 14.97 -8.74 -22.08
N PHE A 20 14.64 -9.24 -23.26
CA PHE A 20 15.58 -9.45 -24.34
C PHE A 20 15.02 -8.94 -25.66
N GLU A 21 15.90 -8.34 -26.43
CA GLU A 21 15.60 -7.94 -27.80
C GLU A 21 16.54 -8.72 -28.72
N GLY A 22 15.98 -9.35 -29.75
CA GLY A 22 16.73 -10.11 -30.73
C GLY A 22 15.89 -11.14 -31.43
N LEU A 23 16.42 -11.72 -32.51
CA LEU A 23 15.76 -12.76 -33.28
C LEU A 23 16.41 -14.11 -33.01
N CYS A 24 15.63 -15.06 -32.56
CA CYS A 24 15.99 -16.48 -32.50
C CYS A 24 14.87 -17.36 -33.11
N ASP A 25 15.24 -18.49 -33.71
CA ASP A 25 14.27 -19.36 -34.40
C ASP A 25 13.40 -20.19 -33.48
N ARG A 26 13.78 -20.27 -32.21
CA ARG A 26 12.98 -20.97 -31.21
C ARG A 26 12.82 -20.06 -30.00
N GLU A 27 11.60 -19.98 -29.52
CA GLU A 27 11.31 -19.38 -28.26
C GLU A 27 12.10 -20.06 -27.15
N ARG A 28 12.47 -19.28 -26.16
CA ARG A 28 13.21 -19.70 -24.99
C ARG A 28 12.67 -20.98 -24.36
N THR A 29 13.52 -21.91 -24.02
CA THR A 29 13.21 -22.92 -23.02
C THR A 29 13.59 -22.40 -21.64
N VAL A 30 12.68 -22.50 -20.70
CA VAL A 30 12.90 -22.13 -19.29
C VAL A 30 12.97 -23.42 -18.49
N ALA A 31 14.10 -23.65 -17.86
CA ALA A 31 14.25 -24.74 -16.91
C ALA A 31 14.45 -24.20 -15.51
N GLN A 32 13.65 -24.67 -14.56
CA GLN A 32 13.77 -24.34 -13.14
C GLN A 32 14.26 -25.57 -12.38
N SER A 33 15.36 -25.43 -11.67
CA SER A 33 15.90 -26.50 -10.81
C SER A 33 16.67 -25.89 -9.64
N SER A 34 16.35 -26.34 -8.43
CA SER A 34 17.09 -25.99 -7.21
C SER A 34 17.29 -24.48 -6.98
N GLY A 35 16.27 -23.66 -7.28
CA GLY A 35 16.35 -22.21 -7.16
C GLY A 35 17.20 -21.53 -8.23
N MET A 36 17.48 -22.23 -9.32
CA MET A 36 18.15 -21.69 -10.50
C MET A 36 17.18 -21.64 -11.66
N VAL A 37 17.17 -20.55 -12.39
CA VAL A 37 16.41 -20.38 -13.64
C VAL A 37 17.39 -20.31 -14.80
N THR A 38 17.19 -21.16 -15.78
CA THR A 38 18.02 -21.18 -16.99
C THR A 38 17.17 -20.86 -18.21
N PHE A 39 17.60 -19.84 -18.95
CA PHE A 39 17.09 -19.52 -20.27
C PHE A 39 18.04 -20.04 -21.33
N THR A 40 17.55 -20.81 -22.28
CA THR A 40 18.33 -21.25 -23.43
C THR A 40 17.76 -20.64 -24.70
N PHE A 41 18.62 -19.96 -25.44
CA PHE A 41 18.33 -19.37 -26.74
C PHE A 41 19.03 -20.18 -27.81
N SER A 42 18.31 -20.52 -28.87
CA SER A 42 18.83 -21.32 -30.00
C SER A 42 18.62 -20.58 -31.32
N ASN A 43 19.49 -20.82 -32.28
CA ASN A 43 19.45 -20.24 -33.64
C ASN A 43 19.37 -18.70 -33.63
N ILE A 44 20.32 -18.10 -32.97
CA ILE A 44 20.41 -16.66 -32.84
C ILE A 44 20.80 -16.02 -34.15
N ARG A 45 19.95 -15.14 -34.69
CA ARG A 45 20.14 -14.47 -35.98
C ARG A 45 20.57 -12.99 -35.86
N SER A 46 20.59 -12.45 -34.67
CA SER A 46 21.04 -11.09 -34.40
C SER A 46 21.66 -11.02 -33.02
N ASP A 47 22.35 -9.92 -32.74
CA ASP A 47 22.80 -9.63 -31.38
C ASP A 47 21.61 -9.59 -30.44
N ILE A 48 21.65 -10.38 -29.38
CA ILE A 48 20.65 -10.36 -28.32
C ILE A 48 21.12 -9.38 -27.25
N LYS A 49 20.38 -8.32 -27.05
CA LYS A 49 20.56 -7.45 -25.89
C LYS A 49 19.80 -8.02 -24.72
N LEU A 50 20.50 -8.33 -23.67
CA LEU A 50 19.92 -8.72 -22.41
C LEU A 50 19.94 -7.47 -21.52
N ALA A 51 18.77 -6.96 -21.21
CA ALA A 51 18.59 -6.00 -20.14
C ALA A 51 18.02 -6.77 -18.96
N TYR A 52 18.81 -6.95 -17.93
CA TYR A 52 18.34 -7.41 -16.63
C TYR A 52 17.90 -6.18 -15.85
N THR A 53 16.61 -5.98 -15.77
CA THR A 53 16.04 -5.02 -14.84
C THR A 53 15.58 -5.78 -13.61
N GLU A 54 16.48 -5.94 -12.67
CA GLU A 54 16.11 -6.37 -11.34
C GLU A 54 15.47 -5.19 -10.61
N GLU A 55 14.18 -5.05 -10.75
CA GLU A 55 13.40 -4.37 -9.72
C GLU A 55 13.10 -5.38 -8.61
N TYR A 56 14.16 -5.78 -7.90
CA TYR A 56 14.04 -6.61 -6.72
C TYR A 56 13.40 -5.79 -5.62
N MET A 57 12.25 -6.22 -5.18
CA MET A 57 11.45 -5.54 -4.17
C MET A 57 11.35 -6.41 -2.93
N GLU A 58 11.65 -5.84 -1.78
CA GLU A 58 11.46 -6.50 -0.49
C GLU A 58 10.55 -5.68 0.44
N ILE A 59 9.85 -6.36 1.32
CA ILE A 59 9.21 -5.70 2.46
C ILE A 59 10.30 -5.01 3.27
N GLY A 60 10.07 -3.70 3.56
CA GLY A 60 11.04 -2.86 4.22
C GLY A 60 11.89 -1.99 3.32
N TYR A 61 11.84 -2.18 2.01
CA TYR A 61 12.47 -1.23 1.10
C TYR A 61 11.82 0.14 1.21
N TYR A 62 12.64 1.15 1.09
CA TYR A 62 12.22 2.54 1.04
C TYR A 62 11.58 2.86 -0.29
N PHE A 63 10.52 3.62 -0.25
CA PHE A 63 9.82 4.13 -1.41
C PHE A 63 10.09 5.63 -1.54
N TYR A 64 10.40 6.10 -2.74
CA TYR A 64 10.86 7.45 -2.99
C TYR A 64 9.80 8.31 -3.68
N ASP A 65 10.02 9.62 -3.63
CA ASP A 65 9.16 10.63 -4.23
C ASP A 65 9.09 10.58 -5.76
N ASP A 66 10.05 9.88 -6.41
CA ASP A 66 10.05 9.62 -7.85
C ASP A 66 9.34 8.31 -8.24
N GLY A 67 8.72 7.62 -7.29
CA GLY A 67 8.02 6.34 -7.51
C GLY A 67 8.94 5.12 -7.58
N LYS A 68 10.25 5.31 -7.41
CA LYS A 68 11.20 4.19 -7.30
C LYS A 68 11.32 3.70 -5.86
N PHE A 69 12.04 2.61 -5.68
CA PHE A 69 12.28 2.02 -4.38
C PHE A 69 13.69 1.41 -4.30
N GLY A 70 14.13 1.10 -3.09
CA GLY A 70 15.41 0.47 -2.86
C GLY A 70 15.72 0.26 -1.39
N SER A 71 16.88 -0.38 -1.11
CA SER A 71 17.32 -0.69 0.25
C SER A 71 17.84 0.52 1.01
N ASP A 72 18.22 1.60 0.32
CA ASP A 72 18.91 2.72 0.91
C ASP A 72 17.95 3.86 1.27
N TYR A 73 18.05 4.33 2.51
CA TYR A 73 17.35 5.56 2.90
C TYR A 73 17.98 6.77 2.20
N LYS A 74 17.14 7.60 1.59
CA LYS A 74 17.56 8.86 0.92
C LYS A 74 16.87 10.02 1.60
N ASP A 75 17.64 10.81 2.32
CA ASP A 75 17.12 11.98 3.02
C ASP A 75 16.47 12.97 2.03
N GLY A 76 15.29 13.45 2.39
CA GLY A 76 14.48 14.35 1.55
C GLY A 76 13.72 13.67 0.40
N ASN A 77 14.09 12.45 -0.02
CA ASN A 77 13.43 11.75 -1.13
C ASN A 77 12.62 10.53 -0.67
N THR A 78 12.95 9.94 0.48
CA THR A 78 12.22 8.78 0.99
C THR A 78 10.88 9.22 1.59
N ILE A 79 9.79 8.71 1.04
CA ILE A 79 8.43 9.08 1.46
C ILE A 79 7.71 7.97 2.24
N GLY A 80 8.19 6.72 2.13
CA GLY A 80 7.56 5.60 2.82
C GLY A 80 8.36 4.33 2.78
N ILE A 81 7.76 3.26 3.28
CA ILE A 81 8.33 1.91 3.33
C ILE A 81 7.33 0.91 2.75
N ILE A 82 7.81 0.01 1.90
CA ILE A 82 7.01 -1.09 1.35
C ILE A 82 6.71 -2.08 2.47
N TYR A 83 5.43 -2.22 2.82
CA TYR A 83 5.01 -3.18 3.83
C TYR A 83 4.36 -4.44 3.25
N LYS A 84 3.98 -4.41 1.97
CA LYS A 84 3.41 -5.57 1.28
C LYS A 84 3.73 -5.51 -0.20
N ILE A 85 4.08 -6.67 -0.74
CA ILE A 85 4.40 -6.88 -2.15
C ILE A 85 3.25 -7.61 -2.84
N GLY A 86 2.93 -7.17 -4.04
CA GLY A 86 1.85 -7.71 -4.85
C GLY A 86 0.46 -7.34 -4.35
N LYS A 87 -0.53 -7.63 -5.18
CA LYS A 87 -1.94 -7.36 -4.91
C LYS A 87 -2.45 -8.26 -3.78
N HIS A 88 -3.11 -7.67 -2.79
CA HIS A 88 -3.85 -8.46 -1.79
C HIS A 88 -5.04 -9.18 -2.42
N ALA A 89 -5.38 -10.38 -1.92
CA ALA A 89 -6.45 -11.22 -2.50
C ALA A 89 -7.83 -10.56 -2.50
N THR A 90 -8.07 -9.62 -1.59
CA THR A 90 -9.34 -8.88 -1.48
C THR A 90 -9.30 -7.49 -2.10
N ASP A 91 -8.21 -7.13 -2.79
CA ASP A 91 -8.06 -5.86 -3.49
C ASP A 91 -8.25 -6.04 -5.00
N ASP A 92 -8.66 -4.97 -5.67
CA ASP A 92 -8.83 -4.93 -7.11
C ASP A 92 -8.38 -3.56 -7.66
N ILE A 93 -7.80 -3.57 -8.86
CA ILE A 93 -7.38 -2.35 -9.53
C ILE A 93 -8.56 -1.39 -9.77
N ALA A 94 -9.76 -1.92 -9.94
CA ALA A 94 -10.98 -1.11 -10.09
C ALA A 94 -11.27 -0.23 -8.85
N ASN A 95 -10.76 -0.60 -7.67
CA ASN A 95 -10.89 0.23 -6.46
C ASN A 95 -10.18 1.57 -6.59
N TYR A 96 -9.20 1.68 -7.48
CA TYR A 96 -8.35 2.87 -7.68
C TYR A 96 -8.80 3.74 -8.84
N ALA A 97 -10.02 3.56 -9.33
CA ALA A 97 -10.57 4.38 -10.40
C ALA A 97 -10.47 5.88 -10.07
N GLY A 98 -9.92 6.64 -11.01
CA GLY A 98 -9.67 8.08 -10.86
C GLY A 98 -8.41 8.45 -10.07
N SER A 99 -7.58 7.47 -9.69
CA SER A 99 -6.20 7.70 -9.24
C SER A 99 -5.25 7.78 -10.43
N LYS A 100 -3.96 7.98 -10.12
CA LYS A 100 -2.87 7.88 -11.11
C LYS A 100 -2.28 6.46 -11.20
N LEU A 101 -2.80 5.50 -10.44
CA LEU A 101 -2.36 4.13 -10.50
C LEU A 101 -2.85 3.50 -11.80
N GLU A 102 -1.90 3.07 -12.61
CA GLU A 102 -2.15 2.40 -13.89
C GLU A 102 -2.15 0.87 -13.68
N ASP A 103 -2.64 0.15 -14.61
CA ASP A 103 -2.70 -1.30 -14.89
C ASP A 103 -2.55 -2.33 -13.76
N ASN A 104 -1.66 -2.16 -12.78
CA ASN A 104 -1.30 -3.20 -11.80
C ASN A 104 -1.08 -2.67 -10.39
N ILE A 105 -1.48 -3.47 -9.40
CA ILE A 105 -1.06 -3.29 -8.01
C ILE A 105 0.23 -4.07 -7.80
N ARG A 106 1.34 -3.35 -7.64
CA ARG A 106 2.67 -3.94 -7.38
C ARG A 106 2.94 -4.11 -5.88
N GLY A 107 2.33 -3.28 -5.06
CA GLY A 107 2.50 -3.32 -3.62
C GLY A 107 1.87 -2.13 -2.90
N TYR A 108 2.18 -2.06 -1.59
CA TYR A 108 1.63 -1.05 -0.71
C TYR A 108 2.74 -0.46 0.16
N VAL A 109 2.69 0.84 0.31
CA VAL A 109 3.67 1.65 1.04
C VAL A 109 2.99 2.31 2.22
N VAL A 110 3.65 2.32 3.36
CA VAL A 110 3.26 3.11 4.53
C VAL A 110 4.12 4.36 4.64
N ALA A 111 3.53 5.48 5.01
CA ALA A 111 4.26 6.71 5.29
C ALA A 111 5.27 6.52 6.44
N LEU A 112 6.41 7.21 6.38
CA LEU A 112 7.48 7.10 7.40
C LEU A 112 7.01 7.50 8.79
N LYS A 113 6.11 8.48 8.88
CA LYS A 113 5.67 9.11 10.13
C LYS A 113 4.15 9.19 10.17
N ASP A 114 3.64 9.36 11.38
CA ASP A 114 2.24 9.76 11.59
C ASP A 114 2.01 11.14 10.97
N GLU A 115 0.79 11.37 10.52
CA GLU A 115 0.39 12.70 10.09
C GLU A 115 0.26 13.61 11.33
N VAL A 116 0.45 14.89 11.09
CA VAL A 116 0.29 15.93 12.11
C VAL A 116 -0.65 17.00 11.59
N ASN A 117 -1.45 17.56 12.45
CA ASN A 117 -2.18 18.79 12.19
C ASN A 117 -1.42 19.97 12.84
N ASP A 118 -1.94 21.18 12.73
CA ASP A 118 -1.27 22.40 13.22
C ASP A 118 -1.08 22.40 14.74
N GLU A 119 -1.79 21.56 15.49
CA GLU A 119 -1.83 21.59 16.96
C GLU A 119 -1.38 20.27 17.61
N ASP A 120 -1.67 19.10 16.95
CA ASP A 120 -1.47 17.79 17.54
C ASP A 120 -1.10 16.72 16.48
N ASP A 121 -0.67 15.54 16.95
CA ASP A 121 -0.46 14.35 16.14
C ASP A 121 -1.69 13.42 16.09
N THR A 122 -2.86 13.96 16.48
CA THR A 122 -4.14 13.24 16.51
C THR A 122 -5.22 13.94 15.71
N PHE A 123 -6.21 13.19 15.29
CA PHE A 123 -7.29 13.63 14.44
C PHE A 123 -8.61 13.04 14.91
N GLN A 124 -9.68 13.80 14.82
CA GLN A 124 -11.02 13.23 14.83
C GLN A 124 -11.25 12.45 13.52
N TRP A 125 -11.97 11.35 13.62
CA TRP A 125 -12.38 10.65 12.39
C TRP A 125 -13.37 11.51 11.60
N ARG A 126 -14.30 12.13 12.33
CA ARG A 126 -15.30 13.09 11.83
C ARG A 126 -15.59 14.13 12.89
N THR A 127 -15.78 15.39 12.50
CA THR A 127 -16.27 16.43 13.41
C THR A 127 -17.75 16.24 13.71
N GLY A 128 -18.16 16.59 14.93
CA GLY A 128 -19.54 16.47 15.39
C GLY A 128 -19.91 15.06 15.86
N THR A 129 -20.84 15.01 16.78
CA THR A 129 -21.29 13.78 17.45
C THR A 129 -22.64 13.26 16.96
N ASP A 130 -23.32 14.02 16.13
CA ASP A 130 -24.67 13.67 15.70
C ASP A 130 -24.63 12.71 14.50
N SER A 131 -25.66 11.85 14.48
CA SER A 131 -25.95 10.87 13.43
C SER A 131 -26.19 11.46 12.02
N GLN A 132 -25.99 12.74 11.83
CA GLN A 132 -26.40 13.47 10.62
C GLN A 132 -25.47 13.40 9.43
N GLY A 133 -24.48 12.61 9.43
CA GLY A 133 -23.51 12.82 8.37
C GLY A 133 -23.33 11.66 7.42
N LEU A 134 -22.95 10.53 7.93
CA LEU A 134 -22.61 9.37 7.12
C LEU A 134 -23.36 8.18 7.68
N SER A 135 -24.34 7.65 6.95
CA SER A 135 -25.04 6.43 7.32
C SER A 135 -24.33 5.21 6.75
N GLY A 136 -24.54 4.05 7.37
CA GLY A 136 -24.05 2.79 6.82
C GLY A 136 -24.52 2.52 5.39
N ASP A 137 -25.70 3.06 5.05
CA ASP A 137 -26.28 2.94 3.70
C ASP A 137 -25.57 3.83 2.67
N ASP A 138 -24.90 4.87 3.12
CA ASP A 138 -24.12 5.77 2.29
C ASP A 138 -22.70 5.22 1.97
N TYR A 139 -22.24 4.20 2.68
CA TYR A 139 -20.91 3.64 2.51
C TYR A 139 -20.89 2.62 1.35
N PRO A 140 -19.79 2.54 0.58
CA PRO A 140 -19.68 1.48 -0.40
C PRO A 140 -19.96 0.12 0.26
N GLU A 141 -20.76 -0.72 -0.38
CA GLU A 141 -21.23 -2.04 0.17
C GLU A 141 -20.14 -2.87 0.84
N ASN A 142 -18.94 -2.48 0.69
CA ASN A 142 -17.73 -3.17 1.10
C ASN A 142 -17.02 -2.55 2.31
N GLY A 143 -17.48 -1.43 2.87
CA GLY A 143 -16.80 -0.70 3.94
C GLY A 143 -17.42 -0.81 5.33
N VAL A 144 -18.58 -1.47 5.47
CA VAL A 144 -19.37 -1.48 6.70
C VAL A 144 -19.59 -2.89 7.24
N GLY A 145 -19.47 -3.05 8.56
CA GLY A 145 -19.80 -4.28 9.30
C GLY A 145 -18.69 -5.32 9.34
N ASP A 146 -18.81 -6.29 10.23
CA ASP A 146 -17.75 -7.25 10.61
C ASP A 146 -17.09 -8.03 9.46
N GLY A 147 -17.83 -8.37 8.43
CA GLY A 147 -17.28 -9.06 7.26
C GLY A 147 -16.48 -8.16 6.30
N LYS A 148 -16.54 -6.87 6.49
CA LYS A 148 -16.03 -5.86 5.56
C LYS A 148 -14.68 -5.26 6.01
N THR A 149 -14.36 -5.41 7.28
CA THR A 149 -13.05 -5.05 7.84
C THR A 149 -11.92 -5.94 7.34
N THR A 150 -12.20 -7.02 6.63
CA THR A 150 -11.20 -7.95 6.07
C THR A 150 -10.69 -7.56 4.68
N LYS A 151 -11.23 -6.50 4.08
CA LYS A 151 -10.91 -6.11 2.70
C LYS A 151 -9.93 -4.94 2.63
N TYR A 152 -9.19 -4.89 1.53
CA TYR A 152 -8.29 -3.80 1.17
C TYR A 152 -9.06 -2.70 0.45
N LEU A 153 -9.77 -1.88 1.20
CA LEU A 153 -10.67 -0.83 0.68
C LEU A 153 -10.33 0.58 1.18
N GLY A 154 -9.12 0.79 1.68
CA GLY A 154 -8.72 2.09 2.23
C GLY A 154 -8.88 3.23 1.24
N TYR A 155 -8.42 3.04 0.00
CA TYR A 155 -8.54 4.07 -1.03
C TYR A 155 -10.00 4.44 -1.36
N PRO A 156 -10.88 3.51 -1.78
CA PRO A 156 -12.26 3.86 -2.08
C PRO A 156 -13.02 4.40 -0.86
N ASN A 157 -12.76 3.87 0.34
CA ASN A 157 -13.34 4.40 1.56
C ASN A 157 -12.95 5.85 1.80
N THR A 158 -11.66 6.16 1.71
CA THR A 158 -11.15 7.53 1.89
C THR A 158 -11.76 8.50 0.91
N LYS A 159 -11.81 8.14 -0.37
CA LYS A 159 -12.42 8.96 -1.42
C LYS A 159 -13.90 9.20 -1.16
N TYR A 160 -14.61 8.15 -0.77
CA TYR A 160 -16.02 8.24 -0.44
C TYR A 160 -16.26 9.17 0.76
N LEU A 161 -15.51 8.99 1.84
CA LEU A 161 -15.59 9.83 3.05
C LEU A 161 -15.44 11.31 2.71
N ILE A 162 -14.39 11.66 1.99
CA ILE A 162 -14.09 13.05 1.60
C ILE A 162 -15.21 13.62 0.72
N ALA A 163 -15.67 12.85 -0.27
CA ALA A 163 -16.73 13.29 -1.18
C ALA A 163 -18.06 13.52 -0.44
N LYS A 164 -18.47 12.60 0.42
CA LYS A 164 -19.70 12.69 1.21
C LYS A 164 -19.64 13.77 2.28
N ALA A 165 -18.51 13.92 2.94
CA ALA A 165 -18.29 14.99 3.89
C ALA A 165 -18.50 16.37 3.23
N ARG A 166 -17.91 16.55 2.05
CA ARG A 166 -18.11 17.77 1.26
C ARG A 166 -19.57 18.00 0.86
N GLU A 167 -20.27 16.95 0.41
CA GLU A 167 -21.70 17.01 0.05
C GLU A 167 -22.56 17.45 1.23
N LYS A 168 -22.26 16.95 2.41
CA LYS A 168 -23.04 17.15 3.65
C LYS A 168 -22.57 18.34 4.50
N GLY A 169 -21.46 18.99 4.12
CA GLY A 169 -20.91 20.12 4.88
C GLY A 169 -20.33 19.71 6.24
N ILE A 170 -19.80 18.49 6.35
CA ILE A 170 -19.10 17.98 7.55
C ILE A 170 -17.62 17.83 7.25
N GLU A 171 -16.81 17.71 8.28
CA GLU A 171 -15.37 17.47 8.15
C GLU A 171 -15.02 16.04 8.55
N VAL A 172 -14.04 15.48 7.87
CA VAL A 172 -13.46 14.14 8.12
C VAL A 172 -11.93 14.27 8.22
N PRO A 173 -11.43 14.85 9.32
CA PRO A 173 -10.02 15.25 9.44
C PRO A 173 -9.07 14.08 9.18
N ALA A 174 -9.33 12.90 9.75
CA ALA A 174 -8.49 11.72 9.54
C ALA A 174 -8.33 11.32 8.07
N ALA A 175 -9.42 11.32 7.31
CA ALA A 175 -9.37 11.02 5.87
C ALA A 175 -8.76 12.19 5.07
N SER A 176 -9.09 13.42 5.46
CA SER A 176 -8.63 14.64 4.78
C SER A 176 -7.13 14.86 4.90
N ALA A 177 -6.46 14.32 5.94
CA ALA A 177 -5.00 14.35 6.08
C ALA A 177 -4.28 13.80 4.83
N SER A 178 -4.93 12.91 4.08
CA SER A 178 -4.38 12.36 2.84
C SER A 178 -4.31 13.37 1.69
N THR A 179 -5.09 14.44 1.71
CA THR A 179 -5.28 15.33 0.54
C THR A 179 -4.15 16.33 0.34
N SER A 180 -3.40 16.63 1.38
CA SER A 180 -2.28 17.60 1.35
C SER A 180 -0.92 16.96 1.10
N LYS A 181 -0.86 15.62 0.99
CA LYS A 181 0.39 14.89 0.86
C LYS A 181 0.67 14.54 -0.59
N ASP A 182 1.77 15.03 -1.12
CA ASP A 182 2.21 14.71 -2.48
C ASP A 182 2.54 13.22 -2.62
N ALA A 183 2.21 12.67 -3.77
CA ALA A 183 2.48 11.29 -4.12
C ALA A 183 3.00 11.18 -5.55
N PRO A 184 3.89 10.22 -5.85
CA PRO A 184 4.41 10.00 -7.19
C PRO A 184 3.35 9.66 -8.22
N GLU A 185 3.68 9.87 -9.48
CA GLU A 185 2.93 9.29 -10.60
C GLU A 185 2.89 7.76 -10.50
N ASN A 186 1.94 7.13 -11.15
CA ASN A 186 1.70 5.68 -11.10
C ASN A 186 1.43 5.13 -9.70
N THR A 187 0.86 5.96 -8.81
CA THR A 187 0.39 5.55 -7.50
C THR A 187 -1.07 5.96 -7.28
N SER A 188 -1.70 5.36 -6.28
CA SER A 188 -3.05 5.77 -5.87
C SER A 188 -3.13 7.20 -5.31
N GLY A 189 -1.99 7.79 -4.92
CA GLY A 189 -1.95 8.83 -3.92
C GLY A 189 -2.14 8.26 -2.52
N TRP A 190 -1.94 9.11 -1.50
CA TRP A 190 -2.08 8.72 -0.10
C TRP A 190 -3.55 8.58 0.30
N TYR A 191 -3.83 7.64 1.22
CA TYR A 191 -5.16 7.42 1.74
C TYR A 191 -5.13 6.81 3.16
N LEU A 192 -6.23 6.95 3.89
CA LEU A 192 -6.42 6.33 5.19
C LEU A 192 -6.61 4.81 5.00
N PRO A 193 -5.79 3.95 5.62
CA PRO A 193 -5.87 2.50 5.42
C PRO A 193 -7.23 1.94 5.85
N SER A 194 -7.67 0.86 5.24
CA SER A 194 -8.74 0.04 5.80
C SER A 194 -8.24 -0.73 7.03
N HIS A 195 -9.14 -1.28 7.80
CA HIS A 195 -8.81 -2.04 9.02
C HIS A 195 -7.76 -3.12 8.78
N THR A 196 -7.95 -3.93 7.74
CA THR A 196 -6.99 -4.99 7.39
C THR A 196 -5.66 -4.43 6.92
N GLN A 197 -5.66 -3.37 6.11
CA GLN A 197 -4.43 -2.70 5.69
C GLN A 197 -3.65 -2.16 6.88
N LEU A 198 -4.34 -1.51 7.82
CA LEU A 198 -3.70 -0.97 9.03
C LEU A 198 -3.11 -2.09 9.90
N LYS A 199 -3.82 -3.21 10.07
CA LYS A 199 -3.30 -4.38 10.80
C LYS A 199 -2.09 -5.01 10.13
N ASP A 200 -2.06 -5.07 8.81
CA ASP A 200 -0.93 -5.65 8.07
C ASP A 200 0.37 -4.83 8.26
N LEU A 201 0.30 -3.58 8.70
CA LEU A 201 1.49 -2.79 9.05
C LEU A 201 2.28 -3.40 10.21
N ALA A 202 1.69 -4.26 11.02
CA ALA A 202 2.39 -4.99 12.08
C ALA A 202 3.54 -5.86 11.56
N VAL A 203 3.58 -6.18 10.27
CA VAL A 203 4.71 -6.88 9.65
C VAL A 203 6.03 -6.12 9.82
N LEU A 204 5.96 -4.79 9.94
CA LEU A 204 7.12 -3.93 10.14
C LEU A 204 7.54 -3.81 11.62
N ALA A 205 6.76 -4.32 12.55
CA ALA A 205 6.99 -4.15 13.99
C ALA A 205 8.33 -4.70 14.48
N ASN A 206 8.78 -5.79 13.87
CA ASN A 206 10.03 -6.48 14.24
C ASN A 206 11.18 -6.14 13.28
N ALA A 207 10.96 -5.18 12.39
CA ALA A 207 11.93 -4.84 11.38
C ALA A 207 12.84 -3.70 11.86
N SER A 208 14.14 -3.93 11.81
CA SER A 208 15.15 -2.90 12.13
C SER A 208 15.35 -1.96 10.95
N TYR A 209 14.27 -1.37 10.44
CA TYR A 209 14.37 -0.40 9.36
C TYR A 209 14.83 0.95 9.89
N LEU A 210 15.95 1.42 9.39
CA LEU A 210 16.46 2.75 9.71
C LEU A 210 15.39 3.79 9.35
N ASN A 211 15.16 4.73 10.27
CA ASN A 211 14.22 5.84 10.09
C ASN A 211 12.72 5.47 9.95
N TYR A 212 12.33 4.21 10.05
CA TYR A 212 10.93 3.87 10.25
C TYR A 212 10.54 4.13 11.71
N ILE A 213 9.48 4.86 11.90
CA ILE A 213 8.88 5.06 13.22
C ILE A 213 7.79 4.01 13.41
N PRO A 214 7.99 3.03 14.30
CA PRO A 214 6.98 2.03 14.59
C PRO A 214 5.66 2.66 15.01
N LEU A 215 4.56 2.02 14.64
CA LEU A 215 3.25 2.40 15.14
C LEU A 215 3.21 2.20 16.66
N ASN A 216 2.65 3.19 17.36
CA ASN A 216 2.47 3.14 18.81
C ASN A 216 1.24 3.95 19.22
N GLY A 217 0.31 3.30 19.91
CA GLY A 217 -0.96 3.88 20.31
C GLY A 217 -2.10 3.49 19.36
N THR A 218 -3.16 4.27 19.37
CA THR A 218 -4.40 3.99 18.64
C THR A 218 -4.43 4.80 17.35
N TYR A 219 -4.79 4.12 16.26
CA TYR A 219 -4.85 4.70 14.92
C TYR A 219 -6.23 4.52 14.31
N TRP A 220 -6.73 5.57 13.69
CA TRP A 220 -7.91 5.50 12.86
C TRP A 220 -7.68 4.67 11.61
N ASP A 221 -8.70 3.92 11.21
CA ASP A 221 -8.80 3.37 9.88
C ASP A 221 -9.99 3.97 9.10
N SER A 222 -10.12 3.64 7.83
CA SER A 222 -11.18 4.16 6.96
C SER A 222 -12.49 3.39 7.08
N SER A 223 -12.56 2.40 7.95
CA SER A 223 -13.75 1.55 8.10
C SER A 223 -14.68 2.09 9.19
N PHE A 224 -15.97 1.84 9.01
CA PHE A 224 -17.02 2.41 9.82
C PHE A 224 -17.99 1.30 10.28
N ASP A 225 -18.54 1.40 11.49
CA ASP A 225 -19.37 0.34 12.06
C ASP A 225 -20.80 0.27 11.51
N GLY A 226 -21.20 1.25 10.70
CA GLY A 226 -22.54 1.36 10.14
C GLY A 226 -23.57 1.98 11.09
N GLY A 227 -23.21 2.24 12.33
CA GLY A 227 -24.09 2.79 13.37
C GLY A 227 -24.05 4.30 13.51
N ASN A 228 -23.40 5.01 12.60
CA ASN A 228 -23.32 6.48 12.52
C ASN A 228 -22.45 7.21 13.56
N THR A 229 -21.99 6.56 14.61
CA THR A 229 -21.31 7.20 15.73
C THR A 229 -19.91 6.70 15.99
N ASN A 230 -19.53 5.55 15.41
CA ASN A 230 -18.25 4.93 15.68
C ASN A 230 -17.50 4.56 14.39
N ALA A 231 -16.18 4.68 14.44
CA ALA A 231 -15.28 4.17 13.41
C ALA A 231 -14.27 3.19 14.00
N TYR A 232 -13.67 2.37 13.15
CA TYR A 232 -12.71 1.37 13.61
C TYR A 232 -11.35 1.97 13.88
N VAL A 233 -10.69 1.38 14.86
CA VAL A 233 -9.31 1.70 15.23
C VAL A 233 -8.49 0.44 15.39
N VAL A 234 -7.19 0.56 15.23
CA VAL A 234 -6.21 -0.47 15.60
C VAL A 234 -5.26 0.11 16.64
N ASN A 235 -5.08 -0.59 17.74
CA ASN A 235 -4.11 -0.22 18.77
C ASN A 235 -2.82 -1.01 18.57
N PHE A 236 -1.70 -0.31 18.61
CA PHE A 236 -0.36 -0.88 18.54
C PHE A 236 0.42 -0.63 19.84
N ASN A 237 1.16 -1.62 20.26
CA ASN A 237 2.13 -1.50 21.34
C ASN A 237 3.33 -0.67 20.90
N ALA A 238 4.15 -0.22 21.84
CA ALA A 238 5.34 0.58 21.59
C ALA A 238 6.37 -0.07 20.63
N ASN A 239 6.30 -1.37 20.41
CA ASN A 239 7.13 -2.08 19.44
C ASN A 239 6.46 -2.26 18.06
N GLY A 240 5.28 -1.67 17.84
CA GLY A 240 4.53 -1.76 16.58
C GLY A 240 3.74 -3.05 16.39
N ALA A 241 3.74 -3.96 17.35
CA ALA A 241 2.87 -5.14 17.31
C ALA A 241 1.43 -4.75 17.69
N ILE A 242 0.44 -5.46 17.12
CA ILE A 242 -0.95 -5.24 17.49
C ILE A 242 -1.14 -5.55 18.98
N GLY A 243 -1.62 -4.55 19.73
CA GLY A 243 -1.75 -4.63 21.18
C GLY A 243 -3.01 -5.35 21.62
N SER A 244 -4.13 -4.94 21.12
CA SER A 244 -5.43 -5.56 21.42
C SER A 244 -6.30 -5.56 20.18
N THR A 245 -7.33 -6.40 20.26
CA THR A 245 -8.23 -6.63 19.14
C THR A 245 -9.09 -5.41 18.80
N ILE A 246 -9.66 -5.48 17.65
CA ILE A 246 -10.58 -4.53 17.02
C ILE A 246 -11.43 -3.77 18.02
N PHE A 247 -11.30 -2.46 18.01
CA PHE A 247 -12.20 -1.56 18.69
C PHE A 247 -12.85 -0.65 17.68
N TRP A 248 -14.06 -0.25 17.96
CA TRP A 248 -14.65 0.95 17.41
C TRP A 248 -14.64 2.03 18.48
N GLU A 249 -14.37 3.23 18.06
CA GLU A 249 -14.35 4.40 18.92
C GLU A 249 -15.30 5.47 18.40
N PRO A 250 -15.89 6.28 19.28
CA PRO A 250 -16.67 7.42 18.85
C PRO A 250 -15.92 8.29 17.86
N VAL A 251 -16.55 8.64 16.76
CA VAL A 251 -15.91 9.39 15.65
C VAL A 251 -15.33 10.76 16.04
N GLY A 252 -15.79 11.32 17.15
CA GLY A 252 -15.28 12.57 17.72
C GLY A 252 -14.07 12.41 18.65
N ASN A 253 -13.66 11.18 18.97
CA ASN A 253 -12.43 10.94 19.70
C ASN A 253 -11.23 11.27 18.81
N GLU A 254 -10.07 11.46 19.44
CA GLU A 254 -8.84 11.80 18.75
C GLU A 254 -7.85 10.64 18.78
N HIS A 255 -7.43 10.22 17.59
CA HIS A 255 -6.45 9.16 17.41
C HIS A 255 -5.48 9.52 16.28
N LYS A 256 -4.37 8.81 16.24
CA LYS A 256 -3.34 8.99 15.23
C LYS A 256 -3.79 8.57 13.84
N VAL A 257 -3.12 9.11 12.85
CA VAL A 257 -3.29 8.76 11.44
C VAL A 257 -1.95 8.37 10.84
N ARG A 258 -1.87 7.19 10.24
CA ARG A 258 -0.75 6.76 9.41
C ARG A 258 -1.28 6.41 8.04
N LEU A 259 -0.87 7.17 7.05
CA LEU A 259 -1.31 7.01 5.66
C LEU A 259 -0.55 5.91 4.94
N ILE A 260 -1.21 5.34 3.96
CA ILE A 260 -0.63 4.38 3.01
C ILE A 260 -0.90 4.82 1.58
N LEU A 261 -0.15 4.27 0.63
CA LEU A 261 -0.43 4.35 -0.80
C LEU A 261 -0.26 3.00 -1.48
N THR A 262 -0.85 2.85 -2.64
CA THR A 262 -0.72 1.69 -3.54
C THR A 262 0.04 2.10 -4.79
N PHE A 263 0.96 1.26 -5.28
CA PHE A 263 1.78 1.51 -6.46
C PHE A 263 1.88 0.29 -7.36
#